data_a3eee9b3ce32ee0e3d70a64a25ca5665
#
_entry.id   a3eee9b3ce32ee0e3d70a64a25ca5665
#
_cell.length_a   1.000
_cell.length_b   1.000
_cell.length_c   1.000
_cell.angle_alpha   90.00
_cell.angle_beta   90.00
_cell.angle_gamma   90.00
#
_symmetry.space_group_name_H-M   'P 1'
#
loop_
_entity.id
_entity.type
_entity.pdbx_description
1 polymer ?
#
loop_
_entity_poly.entity_id
_entity_poly.type
_entity_poly.pdbx_seq_one_letter_code
_entity_poly.pdbx_strand_id
1 'polypeptide(L)'
;MDNSFIPQKNIGVKLELVTAGALLPATVAGIGPDVAINMGDGEPVNYAIRNAVIDLKQFPDFAEVEKRFLPDRMIPLTFNDAVYALPETQSYNVLFYRQDVLKELGLKIPNTWEDLVSIIPQLQKNNMTFGMPVSTTKAPGAGNTSFFTLLFQNGGDIYNKNGSECIIDNTQGLDSFKKWTNFYTNYGLPQDYDFLARFRTGEAPLAMNDFGGFNSLVVSAPEIRGLWNFTLIPGTVQKDGTIDRSVPFGGLTCFIVKNSTKQSQSWEFLKWWTSKDTQLGFGKEMESVLGASARYATANLEALKEIPWAGDLYKILEEQMKWGKGVPQVPGSYFIARHIDNAFRKVVISKGDQKESLSDYTYLINQEILAKRIEFGLD
;
A
#
# COMPACT_ATOMS: atom_id res chain seq x y z
N MET A 1 15.70 21.19 -5.15
CA MET A 1 15.13 22.35 -4.43
C MET A 1 15.83 23.65 -4.81
N ASP A 2 17.15 23.71 -4.71
CA ASP A 2 17.95 24.94 -4.96
C ASP A 2 17.83 25.46 -6.39
N ASN A 3 17.69 24.56 -7.35
CA ASN A 3 17.61 24.91 -8.79
C ASN A 3 16.16 25.09 -9.31
N SER A 4 15.15 24.84 -8.50
CA SER A 4 13.74 24.88 -8.95
C SER A 4 12.83 25.62 -7.98
N PHE A 5 12.62 25.14 -6.76
CA PHE A 5 11.68 25.74 -5.81
C PHE A 5 12.15 27.11 -5.30
N ILE A 6 13.39 27.17 -4.79
CA ILE A 6 13.92 28.40 -4.19
C ILE A 6 13.94 29.57 -5.16
N PRO A 7 14.45 29.43 -6.41
CA PRO A 7 14.43 30.50 -7.38
C PRO A 7 13.02 30.95 -7.80
N GLN A 8 12.07 30.00 -7.88
CA GLN A 8 10.69 30.29 -8.32
C GLN A 8 9.84 30.95 -7.24
N LYS A 9 10.02 30.55 -5.98
CA LYS A 9 9.15 30.96 -4.86
C LYS A 9 9.82 31.92 -3.89
N ASN A 10 11.12 32.10 -3.97
CA ASN A 10 11.92 32.90 -3.03
C ASN A 10 11.71 32.43 -1.56
N ILE A 11 11.57 31.11 -1.37
CA ILE A 11 11.39 30.46 -0.07
C ILE A 11 12.55 29.49 0.13
N GLY A 12 13.37 29.74 1.16
CA GLY A 12 14.48 28.85 1.53
C GLY A 12 13.96 27.55 2.18
N VAL A 13 14.59 26.44 1.85
CA VAL A 13 14.27 25.12 2.41
C VAL A 13 15.50 24.54 3.09
N LYS A 14 15.36 24.12 4.35
CA LYS A 14 16.34 23.34 5.06
C LYS A 14 15.82 21.91 5.18
N LEU A 15 16.51 20.96 4.58
CA LEU A 15 16.17 19.53 4.68
C LEU A 15 16.92 18.90 5.84
N GLU A 16 16.19 18.20 6.70
CA GLU A 16 16.73 17.43 7.81
C GLU A 16 16.20 16.00 7.78
N LEU A 17 17.09 15.03 7.98
CA LEU A 17 16.70 13.63 8.14
C LEU A 17 16.34 13.38 9.59
N VAL A 18 15.11 12.92 9.82
CA VAL A 18 14.59 12.59 11.15
C VAL A 18 14.41 11.07 11.24
N THR A 19 14.85 10.49 12.35
CA THR A 19 14.67 9.05 12.62
C THR A 19 13.19 8.72 12.85
N ALA A 20 12.77 7.53 12.39
CA ALA A 20 11.42 7.05 12.62
C ALA A 20 11.03 7.10 14.10
N GLY A 21 9.83 7.60 14.38
CA GLY A 21 9.31 7.75 15.74
C GLY A 21 9.74 9.01 16.49
N ALA A 22 10.75 9.75 16.03
CA ALA A 22 11.18 11.00 16.70
C ALA A 22 10.32 12.22 16.31
N LEU A 23 9.72 12.21 15.13
CA LEU A 23 9.00 13.36 14.59
C LEU A 23 7.73 13.69 15.38
N LEU A 24 6.90 12.71 15.72
CA LEU A 24 5.65 12.96 16.45
C LEU A 24 5.88 13.60 17.84
N PRO A 25 6.76 13.06 18.70
CA PRO A 25 7.09 13.71 19.97
C PRO A 25 7.63 15.13 19.79
N ALA A 26 8.51 15.37 18.82
CA ALA A 26 9.06 16.69 18.53
C ALA A 26 7.95 17.67 18.09
N THR A 27 7.06 17.22 17.23
CA THR A 27 5.91 18.01 16.76
C THR A 27 4.97 18.38 17.91
N VAL A 28 4.62 17.42 18.75
CA VAL A 28 3.77 17.67 19.93
C VAL A 28 4.45 18.62 20.92
N ALA A 29 5.76 18.54 21.07
CA ALA A 29 6.55 19.45 21.90
C ALA A 29 6.75 20.86 21.27
N GLY A 30 6.27 21.10 20.04
CA GLY A 30 6.38 22.40 19.38
C GLY A 30 7.76 22.69 18.75
N ILE A 31 8.64 21.69 18.62
CA ILE A 31 9.98 21.80 18.04
C ILE A 31 10.13 21.00 16.73
N GLY A 32 9.01 20.62 16.12
CA GLY A 32 8.98 19.91 14.85
C GLY A 32 9.32 20.83 13.64
N PRO A 33 9.51 20.24 12.46
CA PRO A 33 9.71 20.99 11.21
C PRO A 33 8.43 21.70 10.77
N ASP A 34 8.52 22.55 9.72
CA ASP A 34 7.33 23.14 9.12
C ASP A 34 6.55 22.12 8.28
N VAL A 35 7.26 21.22 7.59
CA VAL A 35 6.72 20.18 6.68
C VAL A 35 7.40 18.85 6.95
N ALA A 36 6.64 17.77 6.89
CA ALA A 36 7.17 16.41 6.82
C ALA A 36 6.88 15.81 5.44
N ILE A 37 7.85 15.11 4.87
CA ILE A 37 7.75 14.36 3.62
C ILE A 37 8.13 12.91 3.86
N ASN A 38 7.78 12.03 2.92
CA ASN A 38 8.14 10.62 2.98
C ASN A 38 7.54 9.89 4.20
N MET A 39 6.32 10.27 4.59
CA MET A 39 5.59 9.74 5.75
C MET A 39 4.64 8.62 5.30
N GLY A 40 4.48 7.58 6.13
CA GLY A 40 3.54 6.49 5.84
C GLY A 40 2.07 6.93 5.89
N ASP A 41 1.19 6.25 5.17
CA ASP A 41 -0.26 6.56 5.09
C ASP A 41 -0.98 6.57 6.45
N GLY A 42 -0.50 5.84 7.45
CA GLY A 42 -1.05 5.84 8.80
C GLY A 42 -0.69 7.05 9.66
N GLU A 43 0.31 7.82 9.25
CA GLU A 43 0.83 8.92 10.06
C GLU A 43 -0.08 10.16 10.08
N PRO A 44 -0.65 10.65 8.96
CA PRO A 44 -1.41 11.89 8.95
C PRO A 44 -2.58 11.90 9.94
N VAL A 45 -3.40 10.85 9.98
CA VAL A 45 -4.52 10.75 10.92
C VAL A 45 -4.03 10.55 12.36
N ASN A 46 -2.97 9.76 12.56
CA ASN A 46 -2.34 9.59 13.87
C ASN A 46 -1.81 10.91 14.45
N TYR A 47 -1.29 11.80 13.61
CA TYR A 47 -0.89 13.17 13.99
C TYR A 47 -2.11 14.08 14.19
N ALA A 48 -3.13 13.96 13.34
CA ALA A 48 -4.34 14.79 13.39
C ALA A 48 -5.10 14.64 14.70
N ILE A 49 -5.30 13.41 15.18
CA ILE A 49 -5.98 13.15 16.46
C ILE A 49 -5.24 13.74 17.67
N ARG A 50 -3.93 14.02 17.52
CA ARG A 50 -3.08 14.70 18.51
C ARG A 50 -2.94 16.20 18.26
N ASN A 51 -3.74 16.75 17.34
CA ASN A 51 -3.67 18.14 16.91
C ASN A 51 -2.27 18.58 16.47
N ALA A 52 -1.53 17.69 15.81
CA ALA A 52 -0.13 17.89 15.41
C ALA A 52 0.05 18.25 13.92
N VAL A 53 -1.01 18.20 13.10
CA VAL A 53 -1.03 18.58 11.70
C VAL A 53 -2.24 19.48 11.40
N ILE A 54 -2.22 20.16 10.27
CA ILE A 54 -3.31 21.06 9.86
C ILE A 54 -4.21 20.39 8.83
N ASP A 55 -5.46 20.83 8.77
CA ASP A 55 -6.36 20.52 7.67
C ASP A 55 -5.95 21.30 6.42
N LEU A 56 -5.62 20.60 5.34
CA LEU A 56 -5.18 21.20 4.09
C LEU A 56 -6.35 21.84 3.31
N LYS A 57 -7.61 21.49 3.62
CA LYS A 57 -8.78 22.12 3.01
C LYS A 57 -8.92 23.61 3.37
N GLN A 58 -8.21 24.08 4.39
CA GLN A 58 -8.17 25.52 4.69
C GLN A 58 -7.53 26.38 3.59
N PHE A 59 -6.76 25.78 2.68
CA PHE A 59 -6.14 26.51 1.57
C PHE A 59 -7.12 26.63 0.40
N PRO A 60 -7.29 27.83 -0.18
CA PRO A 60 -8.35 28.09 -1.17
C PRO A 60 -8.19 27.31 -2.47
N ASP A 61 -6.97 26.91 -2.80
CA ASP A 61 -6.62 26.17 -4.02
C ASP A 61 -6.44 24.65 -3.77
N PHE A 62 -6.80 24.14 -2.57
CA PHE A 62 -6.71 22.73 -2.24
C PHE A 62 -7.44 21.84 -3.25
N ALA A 63 -8.67 22.20 -3.63
CA ALA A 63 -9.49 21.40 -4.56
C ALA A 63 -8.85 21.22 -5.94
N GLU A 64 -7.98 22.15 -6.39
CA GLU A 64 -7.24 21.99 -7.63
C GLU A 64 -6.02 21.07 -7.44
N VAL A 65 -5.39 21.11 -6.27
CA VAL A 65 -4.24 20.26 -5.95
C VAL A 65 -4.68 18.79 -5.78
N GLU A 66 -5.83 18.57 -5.15
CA GLU A 66 -6.40 17.24 -4.92
C GLU A 66 -6.65 16.47 -6.22
N LYS A 67 -7.01 17.14 -7.32
CA LYS A 67 -7.23 16.53 -8.65
C LYS A 67 -6.01 15.81 -9.23
N ARG A 68 -4.82 16.05 -8.69
CA ARG A 68 -3.58 15.37 -9.10
C ARG A 68 -3.57 13.88 -8.73
N PHE A 69 -4.44 13.46 -7.81
CA PHE A 69 -4.42 12.14 -7.17
C PHE A 69 -5.71 11.38 -7.40
N LEU A 70 -5.65 10.06 -7.26
CA LEU A 70 -6.86 9.24 -7.22
C LEU A 70 -7.64 9.52 -5.93
N PRO A 71 -8.99 9.58 -5.98
CA PRO A 71 -9.81 9.75 -4.78
C PRO A 71 -9.50 8.71 -3.70
N ASP A 72 -9.31 7.46 -4.09
CA ASP A 72 -8.97 6.37 -3.16
C ASP A 72 -7.61 6.58 -2.46
N ARG A 73 -6.66 7.32 -3.08
CA ARG A 73 -5.39 7.69 -2.42
C ARG A 73 -5.55 8.77 -1.34
N MET A 74 -6.67 9.52 -1.37
CA MET A 74 -6.98 10.53 -0.35
C MET A 74 -7.67 9.92 0.89
N ILE A 75 -8.29 8.74 0.77
CA ILE A 75 -9.04 8.07 1.86
C ILE A 75 -8.18 7.91 3.13
N PRO A 76 -6.97 7.33 3.11
CA PRO A 76 -6.16 7.15 4.32
C PRO A 76 -5.69 8.48 4.95
N LEU A 77 -5.78 9.57 4.22
CA LEU A 77 -5.31 10.91 4.62
C LEU A 77 -6.43 11.80 5.13
N THR A 78 -7.67 11.27 5.11
CA THR A 78 -8.90 11.98 5.47
C THR A 78 -9.47 11.43 6.78
N PHE A 79 -9.85 12.31 7.68
CA PHE A 79 -10.53 11.95 8.92
C PHE A 79 -11.47 13.09 9.35
N ASN A 80 -12.72 12.77 9.71
CA ASN A 80 -13.76 13.76 10.08
C ASN A 80 -13.86 14.90 9.06
N ASP A 81 -13.99 14.56 7.78
CA ASP A 81 -14.10 15.50 6.64
C ASP A 81 -12.89 16.41 6.40
N ALA A 82 -11.85 16.35 7.22
CA ALA A 82 -10.61 17.09 7.02
C ALA A 82 -9.56 16.23 6.29
N VAL A 83 -8.69 16.88 5.50
CA VAL A 83 -7.59 16.24 4.79
C VAL A 83 -6.26 16.71 5.35
N TYR A 84 -5.46 15.78 5.84
CA TYR A 84 -4.26 16.11 6.62
C TYR A 84 -2.94 15.93 5.89
N ALA A 85 -2.95 15.37 4.67
CA ALA A 85 -1.75 15.17 3.87
C ALA A 85 -2.06 15.13 2.38
N LEU A 86 -1.01 15.24 1.55
CA LEU A 86 -1.05 14.93 0.12
C LEU A 86 -0.26 13.64 -0.15
N PRO A 87 -0.70 12.78 -1.08
CA PRO A 87 0.07 11.62 -1.51
C PRO A 87 1.36 12.03 -2.23
N GLU A 88 2.48 11.37 -1.93
CA GLU A 88 3.73 11.48 -2.68
C GLU A 88 3.90 10.31 -3.63
N THR A 89 3.74 9.10 -3.08
CA THR A 89 3.85 7.87 -3.85
C THR A 89 2.59 7.06 -3.75
N GLN A 90 2.48 6.07 -4.64
CA GLN A 90 1.46 5.05 -4.56
C GLN A 90 2.04 3.68 -4.81
N SER A 91 1.49 2.67 -4.15
CA SER A 91 1.84 1.29 -4.34
C SER A 91 0.59 0.40 -4.29
N TYR A 92 0.61 -0.67 -5.04
CA TYR A 92 -0.43 -1.70 -5.07
C TYR A 92 0.12 -2.98 -5.69
N ASN A 93 -0.48 -4.10 -5.34
CA ASN A 93 -0.03 -5.39 -5.84
C ASN A 93 -0.50 -5.64 -7.28
N VAL A 94 0.37 -6.33 -8.03
CA VAL A 94 0.11 -6.92 -9.34
C VAL A 94 0.55 -8.39 -9.34
N LEU A 95 0.19 -9.15 -10.36
CA LEU A 95 0.66 -10.52 -10.53
C LEU A 95 1.87 -10.56 -11.45
N PHE A 96 3.05 -10.84 -10.92
CA PHE A 96 4.25 -11.18 -11.69
C PHE A 96 4.20 -12.62 -12.16
N TYR A 97 4.69 -12.89 -13.37
CA TYR A 97 4.72 -14.23 -13.92
C TYR A 97 5.94 -14.49 -14.80
N ARG A 98 6.50 -15.69 -14.72
CA ARG A 98 7.59 -16.21 -15.57
C ARG A 98 6.99 -16.82 -16.82
N GLN A 99 7.15 -16.15 -17.96
CA GLN A 99 6.63 -16.58 -19.26
C GLN A 99 7.24 -17.90 -19.71
N ASP A 100 8.54 -18.06 -19.53
CA ASP A 100 9.29 -19.25 -19.87
C ASP A 100 8.80 -20.46 -19.08
N VAL A 101 8.69 -20.34 -17.75
CA VAL A 101 8.26 -21.44 -16.87
C VAL A 101 6.80 -21.82 -17.15
N LEU A 102 5.89 -20.84 -17.25
CA LEU A 102 4.50 -21.13 -17.56
C LEU A 102 4.32 -21.84 -18.91
N LYS A 103 5.10 -21.43 -19.93
CA LYS A 103 5.11 -22.07 -21.24
C LYS A 103 5.63 -23.51 -21.16
N GLU A 104 6.71 -23.75 -20.42
CA GLU A 104 7.29 -25.09 -20.23
C GLU A 104 6.30 -26.04 -19.55
N LEU A 105 5.57 -25.54 -18.54
CA LEU A 105 4.56 -26.31 -17.80
C LEU A 105 3.20 -26.39 -18.51
N GLY A 106 3.02 -25.71 -19.65
CA GLY A 106 1.73 -25.64 -20.35
C GLY A 106 0.65 -24.92 -19.54
N LEU A 107 1.03 -24.02 -18.63
CA LEU A 107 0.12 -23.26 -17.76
C LEU A 107 -0.28 -21.93 -18.41
N LYS A 108 -1.54 -21.53 -18.15
CA LYS A 108 -2.03 -20.19 -18.49
C LYS A 108 -1.85 -19.25 -17.28
N ILE A 109 -1.76 -17.95 -17.55
CA ILE A 109 -1.81 -16.92 -16.51
C ILE A 109 -3.20 -16.98 -15.86
N PRO A 110 -3.29 -17.13 -14.52
CA PRO A 110 -4.57 -17.21 -13.83
C PRO A 110 -5.28 -15.86 -13.86
N ASN A 111 -6.55 -15.86 -14.22
CA ASN A 111 -7.41 -14.69 -14.28
C ASN A 111 -8.18 -14.49 -12.96
N THR A 112 -8.46 -15.59 -12.26
CA THR A 112 -9.17 -15.63 -10.99
C THR A 112 -8.36 -16.36 -9.92
N TRP A 113 -8.78 -16.24 -8.65
CA TRP A 113 -8.18 -17.02 -7.57
C TRP A 113 -8.45 -18.52 -7.74
N GLU A 114 -9.58 -18.87 -8.31
CA GLU A 114 -9.95 -20.27 -8.61
C GLU A 114 -9.02 -20.86 -9.68
N ASP A 115 -8.71 -20.09 -10.73
CA ASP A 115 -7.70 -20.49 -11.73
C ASP A 115 -6.36 -20.71 -11.05
N LEU A 116 -5.94 -19.77 -10.18
CA LEU A 116 -4.66 -19.88 -9.45
C LEU A 116 -4.62 -21.15 -8.60
N VAL A 117 -5.66 -21.39 -7.82
CA VAL A 117 -5.74 -22.59 -6.96
C VAL A 117 -5.65 -23.89 -7.80
N SER A 118 -6.28 -23.90 -8.98
CA SER A 118 -6.26 -25.06 -9.88
C SER A 118 -4.87 -25.46 -10.37
N ILE A 119 -3.95 -24.50 -10.49
CA ILE A 119 -2.59 -24.74 -10.99
C ILE A 119 -1.55 -24.99 -9.90
N ILE A 120 -1.85 -24.68 -8.62
CA ILE A 120 -0.93 -24.92 -7.49
C ILE A 120 -0.41 -26.37 -7.45
N PRO A 121 -1.24 -27.43 -7.60
CA PRO A 121 -0.74 -28.80 -7.58
C PRO A 121 0.29 -29.10 -8.69
N GLN A 122 0.16 -28.46 -9.85
CA GLN A 122 1.13 -28.64 -10.93
C GLN A 122 2.44 -27.90 -10.65
N LEU A 123 2.39 -26.72 -10.04
CA LEU A 123 3.59 -26.04 -9.55
C LEU A 123 4.32 -26.90 -8.52
N GLN A 124 3.59 -27.44 -7.54
CA GLN A 124 4.17 -28.26 -6.46
C GLN A 124 4.82 -29.57 -6.96
N LYS A 125 4.26 -30.21 -8.00
CA LYS A 125 4.89 -31.37 -8.65
C LYS A 125 6.27 -31.05 -9.23
N ASN A 126 6.54 -29.79 -9.52
CA ASN A 126 7.81 -29.31 -10.04
C ASN A 126 8.66 -28.58 -8.98
N ASN A 127 8.37 -28.78 -7.68
CA ASN A 127 9.00 -28.10 -6.56
C ASN A 127 8.89 -26.57 -6.64
N MET A 128 7.80 -26.06 -7.21
CA MET A 128 7.49 -24.66 -7.37
C MET A 128 6.29 -24.28 -6.49
N THR A 129 6.11 -22.98 -6.25
CA THR A 129 5.02 -22.46 -5.44
C THR A 129 4.45 -21.17 -6.03
N PHE A 130 3.31 -20.74 -5.53
CA PHE A 130 2.83 -19.37 -5.71
C PHE A 130 3.43 -18.47 -4.64
N GLY A 131 3.94 -17.31 -5.05
CA GLY A 131 4.43 -16.29 -4.14
C GLY A 131 3.32 -15.33 -3.70
N MET A 132 3.06 -15.25 -2.39
CA MET A 132 2.09 -14.32 -1.81
C MET A 132 2.75 -13.56 -0.66
N PRO A 133 2.57 -12.21 -0.56
CA PRO A 133 3.10 -11.44 0.56
C PRO A 133 2.65 -12.00 1.91
N VAL A 134 3.59 -12.17 2.80
CA VAL A 134 3.38 -12.62 4.17
C VAL A 134 4.18 -11.75 5.12
N SER A 135 3.64 -11.52 6.32
CA SER A 135 4.31 -10.68 7.31
C SER A 135 5.51 -11.40 7.90
N THR A 136 6.65 -10.73 7.89
CA THR A 136 7.89 -11.20 8.47
C THR A 136 8.43 -10.19 9.49
N THR A 137 9.48 -10.52 10.21
CA THR A 137 10.17 -9.58 11.11
C THR A 137 10.76 -8.37 10.37
N LYS A 138 11.10 -8.54 9.07
CA LYS A 138 11.64 -7.47 8.22
C LYS A 138 10.54 -6.65 7.54
N ALA A 139 9.36 -7.24 7.35
CA ALA A 139 8.20 -6.62 6.70
C ALA A 139 6.93 -6.90 7.51
N PRO A 140 6.79 -6.33 8.72
CA PRO A 140 5.59 -6.49 9.52
C PRO A 140 4.39 -5.87 8.79
N GLY A 141 3.25 -6.56 8.83
CA GLY A 141 2.03 -6.11 8.15
C GLY A 141 1.98 -6.38 6.64
N ALA A 142 3.05 -6.85 6.00
CA ALA A 142 3.06 -7.13 4.56
C ALA A 142 1.98 -8.12 4.13
N GLY A 143 1.66 -9.12 4.96
CA GLY A 143 0.59 -10.09 4.71
C GLY A 143 -0.80 -9.49 4.67
N ASN A 144 -1.02 -8.36 5.33
CA ASN A 144 -2.32 -7.71 5.38
C ASN A 144 -2.80 -7.24 4.00
N THR A 145 -1.88 -6.89 3.10
CA THR A 145 -2.24 -6.55 1.72
C THR A 145 -2.91 -7.71 0.98
N SER A 146 -2.50 -8.96 1.27
CA SER A 146 -3.12 -10.17 0.74
C SER A 146 -4.53 -10.36 1.30
N PHE A 147 -4.70 -10.21 2.61
CA PHE A 147 -6.00 -10.29 3.26
C PHE A 147 -6.96 -9.20 2.78
N PHE A 148 -6.51 -7.93 2.74
CA PHE A 148 -7.34 -6.82 2.28
C PHE A 148 -7.71 -6.94 0.80
N THR A 149 -6.83 -7.47 -0.04
CA THR A 149 -7.16 -7.78 -1.44
C THR A 149 -8.36 -8.74 -1.51
N LEU A 150 -8.31 -9.84 -0.78
CA LEU A 150 -9.40 -10.83 -0.74
C LEU A 150 -10.67 -10.26 -0.10
N LEU A 151 -10.55 -9.46 0.95
CA LEU A 151 -11.65 -8.79 1.64
C LEU A 151 -12.40 -7.84 0.69
N PHE A 152 -11.69 -6.95 0.02
CA PHE A 152 -12.28 -5.97 -0.88
C PHE A 152 -12.92 -6.63 -2.10
N GLN A 153 -12.28 -7.64 -2.69
CA GLN A 153 -12.84 -8.42 -3.79
C GLN A 153 -14.07 -9.25 -3.38
N ASN A 154 -14.25 -9.53 -2.09
CA ASN A 154 -15.44 -10.18 -1.54
C ASN A 154 -16.52 -9.19 -1.09
N GLY A 155 -16.37 -7.89 -1.42
CA GLY A 155 -17.29 -6.81 -1.05
C GLY A 155 -17.30 -6.50 0.45
N GLY A 156 -16.22 -6.83 1.16
CA GLY A 156 -16.07 -6.50 2.58
C GLY A 156 -15.33 -5.18 2.80
N ASP A 157 -15.53 -4.61 3.99
CA ASP A 157 -14.88 -3.40 4.47
C ASP A 157 -14.12 -3.70 5.78
N ILE A 158 -13.13 -2.86 6.09
CA ILE A 158 -12.34 -2.99 7.33
C ILE A 158 -13.12 -2.44 8.52
N TYR A 159 -13.79 -1.31 8.33
CA TYR A 159 -14.53 -0.61 9.37
C TYR A 159 -16.00 -0.42 9.00
N ASN A 160 -16.83 -0.17 9.99
CA ASN A 160 -18.16 0.36 9.77
C ASN A 160 -18.10 1.79 9.18
N LYS A 161 -19.25 2.31 8.72
CA LYS A 161 -19.33 3.57 7.94
C LYS A 161 -18.74 4.80 8.65
N ASN A 162 -18.79 4.84 9.98
CA ASN A 162 -18.26 5.97 10.75
C ASN A 162 -16.86 5.74 11.32
N GLY A 163 -16.23 4.60 11.00
CA GLY A 163 -14.87 4.28 11.45
C GLY A 163 -14.75 4.01 12.95
N SER A 164 -15.86 3.78 13.66
CA SER A 164 -15.84 3.55 15.10
C SER A 164 -15.59 2.09 15.49
N GLU A 165 -15.70 1.17 14.55
CA GLU A 165 -15.59 -0.25 14.79
C GLU A 165 -14.99 -0.98 13.59
N CYS A 166 -14.06 -1.88 13.84
CA CYS A 166 -13.53 -2.84 12.88
C CYS A 166 -14.52 -3.99 12.72
N ILE A 167 -14.88 -4.33 11.49
CA ILE A 167 -15.91 -5.32 11.14
C ILE A 167 -15.38 -6.49 10.31
N ILE A 168 -14.09 -6.76 10.36
CA ILE A 168 -13.45 -7.81 9.55
C ILE A 168 -13.83 -9.23 9.93
N ASP A 169 -14.53 -9.46 11.03
CA ASP A 169 -15.05 -10.77 11.47
C ASP A 169 -16.50 -11.03 11.02
N ASN A 170 -17.08 -10.14 10.19
CA ASN A 170 -18.34 -10.40 9.52
C ASN A 170 -18.22 -11.55 8.49
N THR A 171 -19.30 -11.89 7.80
CA THR A 171 -19.31 -12.98 6.81
C THR A 171 -18.26 -12.80 5.73
N GLN A 172 -18.19 -11.61 5.11
CA GLN A 172 -17.23 -11.31 4.04
C GLN A 172 -15.78 -11.38 4.53
N GLY A 173 -15.53 -10.84 5.70
CA GLY A 173 -14.19 -10.87 6.30
C GLY A 173 -13.76 -12.28 6.69
N LEU A 174 -14.65 -13.05 7.32
CA LEU A 174 -14.36 -14.43 7.68
C LEU A 174 -14.08 -15.32 6.46
N ASP A 175 -14.87 -15.19 5.39
CA ASP A 175 -14.66 -15.95 4.16
C ASP A 175 -13.34 -15.57 3.49
N SER A 176 -12.99 -14.28 3.49
CA SER A 176 -11.72 -13.79 2.97
C SER A 176 -10.52 -14.24 3.81
N PHE A 177 -10.67 -14.22 5.13
CA PHE A 177 -9.65 -14.71 6.05
C PHE A 177 -9.41 -16.22 5.92
N LYS A 178 -10.49 -17.01 5.78
CA LYS A 178 -10.40 -18.44 5.46
C LYS A 178 -9.68 -18.67 4.14
N LYS A 179 -10.06 -17.95 3.08
CA LYS A 179 -9.41 -18.05 1.77
C LYS A 179 -7.91 -17.76 1.88
N TRP A 180 -7.53 -16.70 2.59
CA TRP A 180 -6.14 -16.33 2.81
C TRP A 180 -5.36 -17.40 3.59
N THR A 181 -5.85 -17.82 4.74
CA THR A 181 -5.16 -18.80 5.58
C THR A 181 -5.10 -20.18 4.93
N ASN A 182 -6.10 -20.55 4.11
CA ASN A 182 -6.12 -21.80 3.36
C ASN A 182 -4.98 -21.91 2.34
N PHE A 183 -4.47 -20.81 1.78
CA PHE A 183 -3.28 -20.86 0.96
C PHE A 183 -2.09 -21.50 1.70
N TYR A 184 -1.99 -21.29 3.00
CA TYR A 184 -0.91 -21.80 3.83
C TYR A 184 -1.24 -23.15 4.48
N THR A 185 -2.47 -23.35 4.94
CA THR A 185 -2.86 -24.58 5.66
C THR A 185 -3.22 -25.73 4.72
N ASN A 186 -3.85 -25.45 3.58
CA ASN A 186 -4.34 -26.47 2.65
C ASN A 186 -3.44 -26.61 1.42
N TYR A 187 -2.88 -25.49 0.92
CA TYR A 187 -2.05 -25.51 -0.28
C TYR A 187 -0.55 -25.38 0.02
N GLY A 188 -0.16 -25.22 1.29
CA GLY A 188 1.22 -25.30 1.73
C GLY A 188 2.12 -24.19 1.22
N LEU A 189 1.57 -22.97 0.99
CA LEU A 189 2.42 -21.84 0.64
C LEU A 189 3.45 -21.57 1.73
N PRO A 190 4.67 -21.13 1.37
CA PRO A 190 5.72 -20.84 2.34
C PRO A 190 5.35 -19.65 3.23
N GLN A 191 5.64 -19.75 4.52
CA GLN A 191 5.43 -18.68 5.52
C GLN A 191 6.57 -17.66 5.54
N ASP A 192 7.62 -17.91 4.79
CA ASP A 192 8.71 -16.99 4.51
C ASP A 192 8.78 -16.78 3.00
N TYR A 193 8.60 -15.53 2.58
CA TYR A 193 8.50 -15.18 1.19
C TYR A 193 9.43 -14.02 0.85
N ASP A 194 10.50 -14.34 0.12
CA ASP A 194 11.37 -13.39 -0.56
C ASP A 194 11.02 -13.37 -2.05
N PHE A 195 10.32 -12.34 -2.48
CA PHE A 195 9.87 -12.19 -3.87
C PHE A 195 11.04 -12.27 -4.84
N LEU A 196 12.08 -11.46 -4.63
CA LEU A 196 13.20 -11.36 -5.58
C LEU A 196 13.93 -12.69 -5.73
N ALA A 197 14.29 -13.31 -4.60
CA ALA A 197 15.04 -14.57 -4.61
C ALA A 197 14.23 -15.71 -5.25
N ARG A 198 12.98 -15.92 -4.83
CA ARG A 198 12.16 -17.04 -5.29
C ARG A 198 11.63 -16.89 -6.72
N PHE A 199 11.31 -15.65 -7.11
CA PHE A 199 10.87 -15.38 -8.48
C PHE A 199 12.03 -15.47 -9.48
N ARG A 200 13.20 -14.94 -9.12
CA ARG A 200 14.42 -15.01 -9.90
C ARG A 200 14.83 -16.46 -10.21
N THR A 201 14.81 -17.32 -9.22
CA THR A 201 15.18 -18.75 -9.37
C THR A 201 14.12 -19.58 -10.10
N GLY A 202 12.90 -19.05 -10.26
CA GLY A 202 11.75 -19.80 -10.81
C GLY A 202 11.04 -20.67 -9.77
N GLU A 203 11.43 -20.63 -8.49
CA GLU A 203 10.73 -21.35 -7.43
C GLU A 203 9.30 -20.83 -7.25
N ALA A 204 9.09 -19.50 -7.39
CA ALA A 204 7.77 -18.88 -7.42
C ALA A 204 7.51 -18.22 -8.78
N PRO A 205 7.16 -18.99 -9.83
CA PRO A 205 7.00 -18.46 -11.18
C PRO A 205 5.74 -17.60 -11.37
N LEU A 206 4.84 -17.65 -10.42
CA LEU A 206 3.71 -16.75 -10.24
C LEU A 206 3.80 -16.12 -8.86
N ALA A 207 3.72 -14.80 -8.79
CA ALA A 207 3.94 -14.08 -7.54
C ALA A 207 3.13 -12.79 -7.46
N MET A 208 2.37 -12.62 -6.40
CA MET A 208 1.77 -11.35 -6.03
C MET A 208 2.84 -10.48 -5.37
N ASN A 209 3.05 -9.29 -5.86
CA ASN A 209 3.97 -8.32 -5.27
C ASN A 209 3.59 -6.90 -5.65
N ASP A 210 4.08 -5.92 -4.89
CA ASP A 210 4.00 -4.51 -5.25
C ASP A 210 4.63 -4.29 -6.64
N PHE A 211 4.02 -3.41 -7.45
CA PHE A 211 4.52 -3.17 -8.81
C PHE A 211 5.95 -2.59 -8.83
N GLY A 212 6.43 -1.97 -7.75
CA GLY A 212 7.84 -1.58 -7.58
C GLY A 212 8.81 -2.75 -7.64
N GLY A 213 8.35 -3.99 -7.44
CA GLY A 213 9.11 -5.22 -7.68
C GLY A 213 9.66 -5.31 -9.11
N PHE A 214 9.01 -4.66 -10.08
CA PHE A 214 9.52 -4.53 -11.45
C PHE A 214 10.93 -3.93 -11.46
N ASN A 215 11.13 -2.83 -10.74
CA ASN A 215 12.43 -2.15 -10.70
C ASN A 215 13.50 -3.04 -10.06
N SER A 216 13.15 -3.75 -8.99
CA SER A 216 14.05 -4.68 -8.31
C SER A 216 14.48 -5.82 -9.23
N LEU A 217 13.56 -6.40 -9.99
CA LEU A 217 13.86 -7.45 -10.97
C LEU A 217 14.74 -6.97 -12.13
N VAL A 218 14.45 -5.79 -12.67
CA VAL A 218 15.24 -5.21 -13.79
C VAL A 218 16.71 -5.07 -13.43
N VAL A 219 17.01 -4.68 -12.19
CA VAL A 219 18.38 -4.43 -11.72
C VAL A 219 19.04 -5.68 -11.16
N SER A 220 18.32 -6.43 -10.31
CA SER A 220 18.94 -7.51 -9.52
C SER A 220 18.80 -8.90 -10.15
N ALA A 221 18.05 -9.04 -11.25
CA ALA A 221 17.84 -10.30 -11.95
C ALA A 221 18.01 -10.16 -13.48
N PRO A 222 19.17 -9.63 -13.96
CA PRO A 222 19.39 -9.41 -15.39
C PRO A 222 19.39 -10.71 -16.23
N GLU A 223 19.70 -11.86 -15.62
CA GLU A 223 19.72 -13.17 -16.26
C GLU A 223 18.33 -13.67 -16.67
N ILE A 224 17.26 -13.16 -16.07
CA ILE A 224 15.88 -13.49 -16.46
C ILE A 224 15.20 -12.37 -17.26
N ARG A 225 15.97 -11.41 -17.76
CA ARG A 225 15.42 -10.30 -18.57
C ARG A 225 14.69 -10.84 -19.81
N GLY A 226 13.43 -10.38 -19.99
CA GLY A 226 12.59 -10.80 -21.10
C GLY A 226 11.90 -12.16 -20.89
N LEU A 227 12.15 -12.85 -19.76
CA LEU A 227 11.50 -14.11 -19.43
C LEU A 227 10.31 -13.95 -18.50
N TRP A 228 9.99 -12.74 -18.07
CA TRP A 228 8.92 -12.44 -17.15
C TRP A 228 8.18 -11.15 -17.52
N ASN A 229 7.00 -11.00 -16.95
CA ASN A 229 6.19 -9.81 -17.02
C ASN A 229 5.27 -9.73 -15.78
N PHE A 230 4.44 -8.69 -15.70
CA PHE A 230 3.35 -8.65 -14.74
C PHE A 230 2.02 -8.38 -15.43
N THR A 231 0.93 -8.69 -14.74
CA THR A 231 -0.45 -8.47 -15.18
C THR A 231 -1.32 -8.10 -13.98
N LEU A 232 -2.63 -7.92 -14.23
CA LEU A 232 -3.60 -7.67 -13.17
C LEU A 232 -3.59 -8.81 -12.14
N ILE A 233 -3.88 -8.45 -10.89
CA ILE A 233 -4.03 -9.44 -9.82
C ILE A 233 -5.17 -10.42 -10.16
N PRO A 234 -5.11 -11.70 -9.77
CA PRO A 234 -6.25 -12.60 -9.86
C PRO A 234 -7.47 -12.00 -9.16
N GLY A 235 -8.62 -12.03 -9.81
CA GLY A 235 -9.84 -11.45 -9.27
C GLY A 235 -10.80 -12.48 -8.70
N THR A 236 -11.84 -11.98 -8.05
CA THR A 236 -12.97 -12.77 -7.56
C THR A 236 -14.17 -12.55 -8.49
N VAL A 237 -14.74 -13.64 -8.99
CA VAL A 237 -15.94 -13.59 -9.85
C VAL A 237 -17.13 -13.14 -9.01
N GLN A 238 -17.81 -12.09 -9.44
CA GLN A 238 -19.01 -11.56 -8.81
C GLN A 238 -20.27 -12.27 -9.31
N LYS A 239 -21.40 -12.07 -8.62
CA LYS A 239 -22.68 -12.70 -8.98
C LYS A 239 -23.18 -12.33 -10.39
N ASP A 240 -22.81 -11.19 -10.91
CA ASP A 240 -23.14 -10.70 -12.25
C ASP A 240 -22.15 -11.18 -13.33
N GLY A 241 -21.15 -11.98 -12.95
CA GLY A 241 -20.11 -12.50 -13.84
C GLY A 241 -18.92 -11.55 -14.04
N THR A 242 -18.94 -10.34 -13.49
CA THR A 242 -17.76 -9.45 -13.49
C THR A 242 -16.66 -10.00 -12.58
N ILE A 243 -15.43 -9.60 -12.85
CA ILE A 243 -14.27 -10.01 -12.03
C ILE A 243 -13.77 -8.80 -11.26
N ASP A 244 -13.99 -8.79 -9.95
CA ASP A 244 -13.47 -7.77 -9.06
C ASP A 244 -11.96 -8.02 -8.81
N ARG A 245 -11.14 -6.97 -9.03
CA ARG A 245 -9.67 -7.01 -8.88
C ARG A 245 -9.18 -6.00 -7.86
N SER A 246 -10.04 -5.63 -6.91
CA SER A 246 -9.72 -4.66 -5.88
C SER A 246 -8.45 -5.04 -5.13
N VAL A 247 -7.61 -4.03 -4.89
CA VAL A 247 -6.36 -4.13 -4.11
C VAL A 247 -6.26 -2.92 -3.19
N PRO A 248 -5.68 -3.07 -1.99
CA PRO A 248 -5.41 -1.91 -1.14
C PRO A 248 -4.34 -1.03 -1.78
N PHE A 249 -4.55 0.29 -1.76
CA PHE A 249 -3.49 1.25 -1.98
C PHE A 249 -2.62 1.39 -0.74
N GLY A 250 -1.32 1.57 -0.97
CA GLY A 250 -0.35 2.04 0.00
C GLY A 250 0.46 3.19 -0.60
N GLY A 251 1.31 3.81 0.19
CA GLY A 251 2.23 4.83 -0.29
C GLY A 251 2.80 5.70 0.81
N LEU A 252 3.47 6.75 0.36
CA LEU A 252 4.05 7.77 1.21
C LEU A 252 3.33 9.10 1.00
N THR A 253 3.40 9.97 1.99
CA THR A 253 2.63 11.21 2.05
C THR A 253 3.47 12.36 2.59
N CYS A 254 3.01 13.59 2.35
CA CYS A 254 3.58 14.79 2.92
C CYS A 254 2.50 15.66 3.59
N PHE A 255 2.86 16.32 4.69
CA PHE A 255 1.95 17.14 5.45
C PHE A 255 2.61 18.36 6.11
N ILE A 256 1.78 19.29 6.56
CA ILE A 256 2.18 20.51 7.28
C ILE A 256 1.95 20.32 8.77
N VAL A 257 2.98 20.57 9.56
CA VAL A 257 2.92 20.47 11.02
C VAL A 257 2.12 21.64 11.61
N LYS A 258 1.29 21.37 12.59
CA LYS A 258 0.36 22.35 13.20
C LYS A 258 1.05 23.59 13.75
N ASN A 259 2.20 23.41 14.39
CA ASN A 259 2.93 24.47 15.06
C ASN A 259 3.81 25.30 14.10
N SER A 260 3.79 25.01 12.80
CA SER A 260 4.48 25.86 11.82
C SER A 260 3.92 27.26 11.80
N THR A 261 4.80 28.24 11.95
CA THR A 261 4.48 29.68 11.78
C THR A 261 4.51 30.10 10.29
N LYS A 262 4.86 29.16 9.38
CA LYS A 262 5.04 29.38 7.95
C LYS A 262 4.08 28.53 7.11
N GLN A 263 2.83 28.38 7.55
CA GLN A 263 1.87 27.47 6.92
C GLN A 263 1.63 27.80 5.44
N SER A 264 1.58 29.07 5.06
CA SER A 264 1.42 29.46 3.66
C SER A 264 2.62 29.07 2.80
N GLN A 265 3.84 29.25 3.30
CA GLN A 265 5.07 28.87 2.60
C GLN A 265 5.17 27.32 2.52
N SER A 266 4.77 26.64 3.57
CA SER A 266 4.69 25.19 3.62
C SER A 266 3.70 24.63 2.59
N TRP A 267 2.56 25.30 2.40
CA TRP A 267 1.59 24.95 1.36
C TRP A 267 2.16 25.14 -0.03
N GLU A 268 2.86 26.26 -0.30
CA GLU A 268 3.58 26.47 -1.57
C GLU A 268 4.61 25.36 -1.82
N PHE A 269 5.30 24.89 -0.78
CA PHE A 269 6.22 23.76 -0.89
C PHE A 269 5.49 22.45 -1.23
N LEU A 270 4.40 22.10 -0.54
CA LEU A 270 3.62 20.89 -0.84
C LEU A 270 3.07 20.92 -2.28
N LYS A 271 2.55 22.06 -2.72
CA LYS A 271 2.08 22.21 -4.10
C LYS A 271 3.18 22.00 -5.13
N TRP A 272 4.35 22.57 -4.88
CA TRP A 272 5.51 22.37 -5.74
C TRP A 272 6.00 20.92 -5.68
N TRP A 273 6.14 20.36 -4.49
CA TRP A 273 6.65 19.00 -4.30
C TRP A 273 5.79 17.95 -5.01
N THR A 274 4.48 18.08 -4.90
CA THR A 274 3.53 17.17 -5.52
C THR A 274 3.13 17.53 -6.95
N SER A 275 3.73 18.56 -7.55
CA SER A 275 3.43 18.95 -8.94
C SER A 275 4.00 17.93 -9.93
N LYS A 276 3.37 17.84 -11.11
CA LYS A 276 3.82 16.98 -12.21
C LYS A 276 5.30 17.13 -12.52
N ASP A 277 5.73 18.36 -12.77
CA ASP A 277 7.10 18.65 -13.22
C ASP A 277 8.13 18.27 -12.14
N THR A 278 7.83 18.56 -10.88
CA THR A 278 8.71 18.21 -9.76
C THR A 278 8.79 16.70 -9.55
N GLN A 279 7.66 16.02 -9.55
CA GLN A 279 7.60 14.57 -9.35
C GLN A 279 8.30 13.82 -10.51
N LEU A 280 8.08 14.27 -11.74
CA LEU A 280 8.75 13.70 -12.91
C LEU A 280 10.25 13.99 -12.92
N GLY A 281 10.65 15.23 -12.61
CA GLY A 281 12.05 15.65 -12.52
C GLY A 281 12.79 14.89 -11.42
N PHE A 282 12.20 14.80 -10.23
CA PHE A 282 12.74 14.04 -9.09
C PHE A 282 12.91 12.56 -9.44
N GLY A 283 11.88 11.94 -10.05
CA GLY A 283 11.95 10.55 -10.48
C GLY A 283 13.06 10.28 -11.49
N LYS A 284 13.25 11.18 -12.48
CA LYS A 284 14.33 11.08 -13.45
C LYS A 284 15.72 11.24 -12.82
N GLU A 285 15.88 12.18 -11.89
CA GLU A 285 17.14 12.36 -11.15
C GLU A 285 17.46 11.15 -10.28
N MET A 286 16.48 10.62 -9.55
CA MET A 286 16.64 9.40 -8.75
C MET A 286 17.09 8.21 -9.63
N GLU A 287 16.43 7.98 -10.77
CA GLU A 287 16.79 6.92 -11.70
C GLU A 287 18.17 7.15 -12.34
N SER A 288 18.53 8.39 -12.63
CA SER A 288 19.85 8.75 -13.19
C SER A 288 21.01 8.49 -12.21
N VAL A 289 20.80 8.75 -10.93
CA VAL A 289 21.85 8.61 -9.89
C VAL A 289 21.94 7.18 -9.34
N LEU A 290 20.79 6.56 -9.08
CA LEU A 290 20.70 5.27 -8.38
C LEU A 290 20.33 4.10 -9.30
N GLY A 291 20.09 4.37 -10.59
CA GLY A 291 19.69 3.38 -11.56
C GLY A 291 18.19 3.09 -11.56
N ALA A 292 17.76 2.19 -12.44
CA ALA A 292 16.34 1.86 -12.67
C ALA A 292 15.63 1.30 -11.43
N SER A 293 16.36 0.78 -10.43
CA SER A 293 15.79 0.32 -9.16
C SER A 293 15.16 1.44 -8.34
N ALA A 294 15.60 2.68 -8.55
CA ALA A 294 15.10 3.87 -7.86
C ALA A 294 13.97 4.59 -8.62
N ARG A 295 13.37 3.94 -9.62
CA ARG A 295 12.23 4.50 -10.36
C ARG A 295 11.13 4.88 -9.38
N TYR A 296 10.74 6.15 -9.43
CA TYR A 296 9.84 6.74 -8.45
C TYR A 296 8.38 6.44 -8.76
N ALA A 297 7.69 5.82 -7.83
CA ALA A 297 6.28 5.45 -7.95
C ALA A 297 5.37 6.62 -7.52
N THR A 298 5.42 7.72 -8.24
CA THR A 298 4.67 8.93 -7.91
C THR A 298 3.16 8.69 -7.83
N ALA A 299 2.50 9.36 -6.89
CA ALA A 299 1.04 9.39 -6.79
C ALA A 299 0.40 10.42 -7.75
N ASN A 300 1.19 11.35 -8.31
CA ASN A 300 0.70 12.30 -9.30
C ASN A 300 0.39 11.59 -10.61
N LEU A 301 -0.88 11.58 -11.01
CA LEU A 301 -1.39 10.83 -12.17
C LEU A 301 -0.76 11.26 -13.50
N GLU A 302 -0.56 12.57 -13.68
CA GLU A 302 0.06 13.09 -14.91
C GLU A 302 1.55 12.74 -14.98
N ALA A 303 2.25 12.85 -13.86
CA ALA A 303 3.67 12.48 -13.80
C ALA A 303 3.86 10.97 -14.01
N LEU A 304 3.02 10.13 -13.39
CA LEU A 304 3.08 8.66 -13.54
C LEU A 304 2.94 8.24 -15.01
N LYS A 305 2.04 8.90 -15.75
CA LYS A 305 1.81 8.63 -17.17
C LYS A 305 3.04 8.94 -18.04
N GLU A 306 3.86 9.91 -17.64
CA GLU A 306 5.05 10.31 -18.39
C GLU A 306 6.34 9.58 -18.01
N ILE A 307 6.28 8.74 -16.96
CA ILE A 307 7.38 7.83 -16.64
C ILE A 307 7.51 6.79 -17.78
N PRO A 308 8.71 6.55 -18.31
CA PRO A 308 8.88 5.62 -19.41
C PRO A 308 8.73 4.16 -18.94
N TRP A 309 7.56 3.60 -19.16
CA TRP A 309 7.29 2.17 -18.96
C TRP A 309 7.60 1.38 -20.23
N ALA A 310 8.11 0.16 -20.08
CA ALA A 310 8.40 -0.70 -21.22
C ALA A 310 7.10 -1.25 -21.82
N GLY A 311 6.90 -1.07 -23.14
CA GLY A 311 5.76 -1.64 -23.85
C GLY A 311 4.40 -1.20 -23.30
N ASP A 312 3.51 -2.18 -23.09
CA ASP A 312 2.13 -1.95 -22.61
C ASP A 312 1.99 -1.98 -21.07
N LEU A 313 3.09 -2.01 -20.33
CA LEU A 313 3.06 -2.14 -18.86
C LEU A 313 2.30 -1.02 -18.19
N TYR A 314 2.40 0.21 -18.71
CA TYR A 314 1.61 1.33 -18.17
C TYR A 314 0.11 1.07 -18.25
N LYS A 315 -0.39 0.47 -19.34
CA LYS A 315 -1.81 0.14 -19.48
C LYS A 315 -2.28 -0.87 -18.42
N ILE A 316 -1.42 -1.83 -18.07
CA ILE A 316 -1.70 -2.80 -17.00
C ILE A 316 -1.75 -2.09 -15.65
N LEU A 317 -0.80 -1.20 -15.38
CA LEU A 317 -0.80 -0.41 -14.14
C LEU A 317 -2.03 0.50 -14.06
N GLU A 318 -2.35 1.20 -15.15
CA GLU A 318 -3.54 2.07 -15.24
C GLU A 318 -4.83 1.28 -15.03
N GLU A 319 -4.94 0.07 -15.59
CA GLU A 319 -6.11 -0.79 -15.39
C GLU A 319 -6.19 -1.29 -13.94
N GLN A 320 -5.07 -1.73 -13.34
CA GLN A 320 -5.06 -2.15 -11.94
C GLN A 320 -5.37 -1.00 -10.98
N MET A 321 -4.92 0.22 -11.29
CA MET A 321 -5.22 1.42 -10.49
C MET A 321 -6.72 1.69 -10.34
N LYS A 322 -7.53 1.39 -11.35
CA LYS A 322 -9.00 1.56 -11.29
C LYS A 322 -9.64 0.70 -10.20
N TRP A 323 -8.96 -0.37 -9.80
CA TRP A 323 -9.36 -1.30 -8.77
C TRP A 323 -8.71 -1.01 -7.42
N GLY A 324 -7.92 0.06 -7.33
CA GLY A 324 -7.30 0.46 -6.07
C GLY A 324 -8.32 0.96 -5.06
N LYS A 325 -8.17 0.55 -3.81
CA LYS A 325 -9.00 0.94 -2.68
C LYS A 325 -8.17 1.60 -1.60
N GLY A 326 -8.62 2.76 -1.16
CA GLY A 326 -8.04 3.42 0.01
C GLY A 326 -8.34 2.64 1.28
N VAL A 327 -7.34 2.49 2.13
CA VAL A 327 -7.51 1.90 3.47
C VAL A 327 -7.74 3.02 4.47
N PRO A 328 -8.97 3.22 4.98
CA PRO A 328 -9.24 4.30 5.92
C PRO A 328 -8.37 4.21 7.16
N GLN A 329 -7.95 5.35 7.68
CA GLN A 329 -7.25 5.45 8.94
C GLN A 329 -8.19 6.00 10.02
N VAL A 330 -8.23 5.31 11.17
CA VAL A 330 -9.07 5.67 12.29
C VAL A 330 -8.22 5.71 13.58
N PRO A 331 -8.67 6.34 14.66
CA PRO A 331 -7.99 6.24 15.94
C PRO A 331 -7.73 4.79 16.32
N GLY A 332 -6.46 4.42 16.56
CA GLY A 332 -6.07 3.05 16.87
C GLY A 332 -5.78 2.16 15.66
N SER A 333 -5.96 2.62 14.41
CA SER A 333 -5.72 1.81 13.18
C SER A 333 -4.31 1.21 13.09
N TYR A 334 -3.31 1.84 13.68
CA TYR A 334 -1.93 1.33 13.70
C TYR A 334 -1.75 -0.01 14.44
N PHE A 335 -2.75 -0.46 15.21
CA PHE A 335 -2.75 -1.79 15.82
C PHE A 335 -3.27 -2.89 14.89
N ILE A 336 -4.04 -2.56 13.86
CA ILE A 336 -4.72 -3.54 13.00
C ILE A 336 -3.73 -4.51 12.37
N ALA A 337 -2.67 -4.00 11.76
CA ALA A 337 -1.69 -4.84 11.08
C ALA A 337 -1.15 -5.95 11.99
N ARG A 338 -0.79 -5.60 13.22
CA ARG A 338 -0.27 -6.55 14.21
C ARG A 338 -1.33 -7.60 14.62
N HIS A 339 -2.58 -7.17 14.82
CA HIS A 339 -3.63 -8.09 15.25
C HIS A 339 -4.04 -9.06 14.14
N ILE A 340 -4.12 -8.59 12.90
CA ILE A 340 -4.36 -9.47 11.74
C ILE A 340 -3.21 -10.48 11.58
N ASP A 341 -1.96 -10.04 11.72
CA ASP A 341 -0.80 -10.94 11.70
C ASP A 341 -0.86 -11.99 12.82
N ASN A 342 -1.29 -11.60 14.01
CA ASN A 342 -1.45 -12.52 15.13
C ASN A 342 -2.59 -13.52 14.89
N ALA A 343 -3.74 -13.08 14.34
CA ALA A 343 -4.82 -13.96 13.93
C ALA A 343 -4.35 -14.98 12.88
N PHE A 344 -3.63 -14.52 11.87
CA PHE A 344 -3.01 -15.38 10.86
C PHE A 344 -2.08 -16.42 11.49
N ARG A 345 -1.16 -15.99 12.36
CA ARG A 345 -0.22 -16.90 13.04
C ARG A 345 -0.92 -17.91 13.94
N LYS A 346 -1.98 -17.50 14.66
CA LYS A 346 -2.79 -18.41 15.49
C LYS A 346 -3.36 -19.56 14.64
N VAL A 347 -3.82 -19.26 13.41
CA VAL A 347 -4.35 -20.28 12.49
C VAL A 347 -3.23 -21.09 11.83
N VAL A 348 -2.28 -20.43 11.19
CA VAL A 348 -1.30 -21.11 10.31
C VAL A 348 -0.23 -21.84 11.10
N ILE A 349 0.26 -21.26 12.19
CA ILE A 349 1.33 -21.83 13.01
C ILE A 349 0.75 -22.69 14.14
N SER A 350 -0.20 -22.12 14.90
CA SER A 350 -0.74 -22.79 16.11
C SER A 350 -1.93 -23.70 15.82
N LYS A 351 -2.38 -23.79 14.54
CA LYS A 351 -3.52 -24.62 14.11
C LYS A 351 -4.84 -24.29 14.82
N GLY A 352 -5.02 -23.03 15.20
CA GLY A 352 -6.26 -22.52 15.79
C GLY A 352 -7.42 -22.47 14.79
N ASP A 353 -8.63 -22.40 15.31
CA ASP A 353 -9.84 -22.22 14.49
C ASP A 353 -9.83 -20.83 13.81
N GLN A 354 -10.20 -20.78 12.54
CA GLN A 354 -10.16 -19.56 11.72
C GLN A 354 -11.15 -18.51 12.20
N LYS A 355 -12.37 -18.92 12.56
CA LYS A 355 -13.42 -17.99 13.00
C LYS A 355 -13.09 -17.43 14.39
N GLU A 356 -12.76 -18.31 15.33
CA GLU A 356 -12.38 -17.93 16.68
C GLU A 356 -11.16 -16.98 16.65
N SER A 357 -10.12 -17.35 15.88
CA SER A 357 -8.91 -16.51 15.77
C SER A 357 -9.21 -15.12 15.22
N LEU A 358 -10.00 -15.01 14.15
CA LEU A 358 -10.36 -13.72 13.59
C LEU A 358 -11.19 -12.89 14.56
N SER A 359 -12.23 -13.48 15.19
CA SER A 359 -13.08 -12.76 16.14
C SER A 359 -12.34 -12.30 17.39
N ASP A 360 -11.46 -13.12 17.96
CA ASP A 360 -10.64 -12.73 19.13
C ASP A 360 -9.78 -11.48 18.83
N TYR A 361 -9.11 -11.47 17.67
CA TYR A 361 -8.25 -10.34 17.31
C TYR A 361 -9.05 -9.14 16.81
N THR A 362 -10.21 -9.33 16.20
CA THR A 362 -11.13 -8.21 15.87
C THR A 362 -11.65 -7.56 17.16
N TYR A 363 -11.98 -8.34 18.18
CA TYR A 363 -12.33 -7.81 19.50
C TYR A 363 -11.20 -6.95 20.08
N LEU A 364 -9.94 -7.41 20.03
CA LEU A 364 -8.79 -6.65 20.52
C LEU A 364 -8.58 -5.36 19.71
N ILE A 365 -8.74 -5.40 18.37
CA ILE A 365 -8.71 -4.20 17.53
C ILE A 365 -9.77 -3.19 18.00
N ASN A 366 -10.98 -3.65 18.27
CA ASN A 366 -12.09 -2.78 18.71
C ASN A 366 -11.85 -2.19 20.10
N GLN A 367 -11.21 -2.93 21.01
CA GLN A 367 -10.79 -2.38 22.32
C GLN A 367 -9.77 -1.24 22.14
N GLU A 368 -8.81 -1.39 21.23
CA GLU A 368 -7.81 -0.34 20.94
C GLU A 368 -8.45 0.89 20.27
N ILE A 369 -9.36 0.68 19.32
CA ILE A 369 -10.11 1.77 18.68
C ILE A 369 -10.91 2.55 19.74
N LEU A 370 -11.68 1.85 20.58
CA LEU A 370 -12.47 2.47 21.63
C LEU A 370 -11.59 3.24 22.62
N ALA A 371 -10.50 2.63 23.09
CA ALA A 371 -9.58 3.27 24.02
C ALA A 371 -9.00 4.57 23.44
N LYS A 372 -8.65 4.57 22.14
CA LYS A 372 -8.14 5.76 21.46
C LYS A 372 -9.21 6.81 21.21
N ARG A 373 -10.43 6.41 20.88
CA ARG A 373 -11.56 7.34 20.74
C ARG A 373 -11.83 8.06 22.05
N ILE A 374 -11.89 7.34 23.17
CA ILE A 374 -12.05 7.93 24.52
C ILE A 374 -10.86 8.86 24.85
N GLU A 375 -9.62 8.41 24.64
CA GLU A 375 -8.41 9.20 24.91
C GLU A 375 -8.44 10.57 24.20
N PHE A 376 -8.98 10.61 22.98
CA PHE A 376 -9.03 11.82 22.15
C PHE A 376 -10.39 12.52 22.14
N GLY A 377 -11.35 12.10 22.97
CA GLY A 377 -12.67 12.75 23.10
C GLY A 377 -13.49 12.70 21.81
N LEU A 378 -13.48 11.57 21.12
CA LEU A 378 -14.12 11.37 19.83
C LEU A 378 -15.45 10.57 19.94
N ASP A 379 -15.92 10.30 21.13
CA ASP A 379 -17.20 9.62 21.42
C ASP A 379 -18.26 10.61 21.91
#